data_260d4de4479c643068f318e8f8e6dbc1
#
_entry.id   260d4de4479c643068f318e8f8e6dbc1
#
_cell.length_a   1.000
_cell.length_b   1.000
_cell.length_c   1.000
_cell.angle_alpha   90.00
_cell.angle_beta   90.00
_cell.angle_gamma   90.00
#
_symmetry.space_group_name_H-M   'P 1'
#
loop_
_entity.id
_entity.type
_entity.pdbx_description
1 polymer ?
#
loop_
_entity_poly.entity_id
_entity_poly.type
_entity_poly.pdbx_seq_one_letter_code
_entity_poly.pdbx_strand_id
1 'polypeptide(L)' 'MKLASLKHGRDGRLVVVSDDLAWYADAGQIAATMQAALDNWAYAAPRLAALAEDLNHDAIPKERFHERDAASPLPRAYQ' A
#
# COMPACT_ATOMS: atom_id res chain seq x y z
N MET A 1 -6.14 7.36 2.47
CA MET A 1 -5.25 6.37 1.84
C MET A 1 -4.83 5.34 2.87
N LYS A 2 -4.90 4.08 2.51
CA LYS A 2 -4.51 3.00 3.41
C LYS A 2 -3.33 2.25 2.82
N LEU A 3 -2.33 1.97 3.63
CA LEU A 3 -1.13 1.27 3.23
C LEU A 3 -0.93 0.04 4.09
N ALA A 4 -0.26 -0.96 3.55
CA ALA A 4 0.08 -2.16 4.31
C ALA A 4 1.40 -2.72 3.79
N SER A 5 2.05 -3.54 4.63
CA SER A 5 3.21 -4.33 4.25
C SER A 5 2.78 -5.78 4.19
N LEU A 6 2.98 -6.42 3.04
CA LEU A 6 2.69 -7.85 2.92
C LEU A 6 3.87 -8.67 3.43
N LYS A 7 3.58 -9.85 3.96
CA LYS A 7 4.59 -10.76 4.50
C LYS A 7 5.31 -11.50 3.38
N HIS A 8 6.05 -10.77 2.57
CA HIS A 8 6.85 -11.37 1.50
C HIS A 8 8.31 -11.02 1.73
N GLY A 9 9.11 -12.02 2.05
CA GLY A 9 10.50 -11.82 2.35
C GLY A 9 10.69 -11.13 3.69
N ARG A 10 11.86 -10.55 3.89
CA ARG A 10 12.22 -9.96 5.18
C ARG A 10 11.62 -8.60 5.43
N ASP A 11 11.55 -7.79 4.38
CA ASP A 11 11.23 -6.39 4.55
C ASP A 11 9.76 -6.08 4.33
N GLY A 12 9.02 -7.07 3.87
CA GLY A 12 7.64 -6.84 3.49
C GLY A 12 7.53 -6.04 2.19
N ARG A 13 6.43 -6.19 1.50
CA ARG A 13 6.20 -5.49 0.24
C ARG A 13 5.13 -4.44 0.47
N LEU A 14 5.41 -3.20 0.06
CA LEU A 14 4.45 -2.11 0.23
C LEU A 14 3.33 -2.24 -0.78
N VAL A 15 2.10 -2.12 -0.28
CA VAL A 15 0.90 -2.09 -1.11
C VAL A 15 -0.02 -0.97 -0.64
N VAL A 16 -0.86 -0.48 -1.55
CA VAL A 16 -1.99 0.35 -1.17
C VAL A 16 -3.22 -0.53 -1.05
N VAL A 17 -4.08 -0.22 -0.11
CA VAL A 17 -5.27 -1.01 0.19
C VAL A 17 -6.50 -0.15 -0.08
N SER A 18 -7.54 -0.76 -0.63
CA SER A 18 -8.79 -0.04 -0.90
C SER A 18 -9.46 0.40 0.40
N ASP A 19 -10.33 1.40 0.30
CA ASP A 19 -11.00 1.97 1.47
C ASP A 19 -11.84 0.95 2.23
N ASP A 20 -12.37 -0.05 1.52
CA ASP A 20 -13.17 -1.12 2.12
C ASP A 20 -12.33 -2.31 2.59
N LEU A 21 -11.01 -2.22 2.47
CA LEU A 21 -10.06 -3.26 2.88
C LEU A 21 -10.23 -4.58 2.12
N ALA A 22 -10.84 -4.54 0.96
CA ALA A 22 -11.11 -5.76 0.18
C ALA A 22 -10.04 -6.04 -0.87
N TRP A 23 -9.35 -5.01 -1.34
CA TRP A 23 -8.43 -5.11 -2.47
C TRP A 23 -7.12 -4.39 -2.18
N TYR A 24 -6.09 -4.79 -2.92
CA TYR A 24 -4.81 -4.06 -2.83
C TYR A 24 -4.15 -3.98 -4.21
N ALA A 25 -3.25 -3.05 -4.33
CA ALA A 25 -2.38 -2.91 -5.50
C ALA A 25 -0.93 -2.75 -5.04
N ASP A 26 -0.02 -3.34 -5.81
CA ASP A 26 1.41 -3.28 -5.51
C ASP A 26 1.92 -1.85 -5.66
N ALA A 27 2.63 -1.38 -4.66
CA ALA A 27 3.24 -0.05 -4.66
C ALA A 27 4.77 -0.09 -4.82
N GLY A 28 5.30 -1.24 -5.22
CA GLY A 28 6.74 -1.45 -5.31
C GLY A 28 7.45 -0.52 -6.28
N GLN A 29 6.75 0.01 -7.28
CA GLN A 29 7.34 0.96 -8.23
C GLN A 29 7.57 2.33 -7.57
N ILE A 30 6.83 2.63 -6.53
CA ILE A 30 6.95 3.90 -5.81
C ILE A 30 7.96 3.75 -4.68
N ALA A 31 7.81 2.71 -3.89
CA ALA A 31 8.72 2.38 -2.80
C ALA A 31 8.60 0.87 -2.53
N ALA A 32 9.73 0.21 -2.35
CA ALA A 32 9.75 -1.23 -2.17
C ALA A 32 9.16 -1.66 -0.82
N THR A 33 9.34 -0.84 0.20
CA THR A 33 8.92 -1.12 1.56
C THR A 33 8.27 0.09 2.19
N MET A 34 7.57 -0.13 3.31
CA MET A 34 7.01 0.98 4.08
C MET A 34 8.11 1.94 4.55
N GLN A 35 9.23 1.41 5.01
CA GLN A 35 10.33 2.25 5.47
C GLN A 35 10.87 3.12 4.34
N ALA A 36 11.03 2.57 3.15
CA ALA A 36 11.48 3.34 2.00
C ALA A 36 10.51 4.47 1.67
N ALA A 37 9.21 4.22 1.78
CA ALA A 37 8.20 5.25 1.55
C ALA A 37 8.32 6.37 2.58
N LEU A 38 8.49 6.00 3.86
CA LEU A 38 8.61 7.00 4.93
C LEU A 38 9.88 7.82 4.79
N ASP A 39 10.98 7.18 4.36
CA ASP A 39 12.26 7.87 4.19
C ASP A 39 12.22 8.92 3.09
N ASN A 40 11.29 8.81 2.16
CA ASN A 40 11.14 9.75 1.06
C ASN A 40 9.67 10.11 0.86
N TRP A 41 9.02 10.48 1.95
CA TRP A 41 7.57 10.65 1.98
C TRP A 41 7.08 11.73 1.03
N ALA A 42 7.82 12.83 0.90
CA ALA A 42 7.43 13.91 -0.01
C ALA A 42 7.33 13.44 -1.47
N TYR A 43 8.16 12.47 -1.85
CA TYR A 43 8.10 11.85 -3.16
C TYR A 43 6.98 10.81 -3.23
N ALA A 44 6.91 9.96 -2.20
CA ALA A 44 6.04 8.80 -2.22
C ALA A 44 4.56 9.15 -2.01
N ALA A 45 4.26 10.08 -1.12
CA ALA A 45 2.89 10.34 -0.70
C ALA A 45 1.94 10.69 -1.86
N PRO A 46 2.26 11.65 -2.75
CA PRO A 46 1.34 11.97 -3.84
C PRO A 46 1.18 10.81 -4.83
N ARG A 47 2.23 10.02 -5.02
CA ARG A 47 2.17 8.87 -5.91
C ARG A 47 1.34 7.74 -5.33
N LEU A 48 1.50 7.50 -4.04
CA LEU A 48 0.69 6.51 -3.34
C LEU A 48 -0.79 6.92 -3.31
N ALA A 49 -1.06 8.21 -3.12
CA ALA A 49 -2.42 8.71 -3.13
C ALA A 49 -3.08 8.52 -4.50
N ALA A 50 -2.35 8.79 -5.57
CA ALA A 50 -2.87 8.57 -6.92
C ALA A 50 -3.14 7.09 -7.18
N LEU A 51 -2.25 6.22 -6.74
CA LEU A 51 -2.43 4.77 -6.88
C LEU A 51 -3.65 4.29 -6.09
N ALA A 52 -3.82 4.80 -4.87
CA ALA A 52 -4.96 4.45 -4.04
C ALA A 52 -6.28 4.90 -4.69
N GLU A 53 -6.30 6.07 -5.29
CA GLU A 53 -7.47 6.55 -5.98
C GLU A 53 -7.81 5.67 -7.17
N ASP A 54 -6.81 5.31 -7.96
CA ASP A 54 -7.02 4.40 -9.08
C ASP A 54 -7.54 3.05 -8.62
N LEU A 55 -7.02 2.55 -7.51
CA LEU A 55 -7.49 1.27 -6.94
C LEU A 55 -8.96 1.36 -6.53
N ASN A 56 -9.34 2.43 -5.85
CA ASN A 56 -10.71 2.60 -5.39
C ASN A 56 -11.72 2.80 -6.53
N HIS A 57 -11.24 3.22 -7.69
CA HIS A 57 -12.08 3.44 -8.87
C HIS A 57 -11.98 2.30 -9.89
N ASP A 58 -11.38 1.18 -9.53
CA ASP A 58 -11.21 0.05 -10.43
C ASP A 58 -10.43 0.37 -11.71
N ALA A 59 -9.55 1.36 -11.65
CA ALA A 59 -8.81 1.82 -12.82
C ALA A 59 -7.56 0.99 -13.09
N ILE A 60 -7.16 0.12 -12.17
CA ILE A 60 -5.93 -0.68 -12.28
C ILE A 60 -6.21 -2.12 -11.87
N PRO A 61 -5.35 -3.06 -12.29
CA PRO A 61 -5.42 -4.43 -11.79
C PRO A 61 -5.26 -4.45 -10.26
N LYS A 62 -6.01 -5.32 -9.61
CA LYS A 62 -6.01 -5.41 -8.16
C LYS A 62 -6.12 -6.87 -7.73
N GLU A 63 -5.77 -7.13 -6.48
CA GLU A 63 -5.88 -8.45 -5.88
C GLU A 63 -6.62 -8.38 -4.57
N ARG A 64 -7.18 -9.50 -4.16
CA ARG A 64 -7.90 -9.62 -2.89
C ARG A 64 -6.95 -9.37 -1.73
N PHE A 65 -7.32 -8.47 -0.85
CA PHE A 65 -6.54 -8.20 0.35
C PHE A 65 -7.06 -9.04 1.51
N HIS A 66 -6.16 -9.68 2.23
CA HIS A 66 -6.45 -10.42 3.45
C HIS A 66 -5.59 -9.86 4.57
N GLU A 67 -6.22 -9.36 5.63
CA GLU A 67 -5.48 -8.74 6.73
C GLU A 67 -4.41 -9.63 7.31
N ARG A 68 -4.65 -10.95 7.33
CA ARG A 68 -3.67 -11.90 7.86
C ARG A 68 -2.38 -11.94 7.06
N ASP A 69 -2.38 -11.42 5.84
CA ASP A 69 -1.19 -11.38 4.99
C ASP A 69 -0.34 -10.14 5.26
N ALA A 70 -0.84 -9.20 6.05
CA ALA A 70 -0.09 -8.01 6.40
C ALA A 70 0.94 -8.34 7.47
N ALA A 71 2.13 -7.75 7.33
CA ALA A 71 3.22 -7.99 8.28
C ALA A 71 2.98 -7.29 9.60
N SER A 72 2.17 -6.25 9.62
CA SER A 72 1.87 -5.49 10.82
C SER A 72 0.49 -4.85 10.65
N PRO A 73 -0.10 -4.30 11.74
CA PRO A 73 -1.37 -3.59 11.64
C PRO A 73 -1.30 -2.48 10.58
N LEU A 74 -2.42 -2.20 9.95
CA LEU A 74 -2.48 -1.16 8.94
C LEU A 74 -2.09 0.19 9.56
N PRO A 75 -1.21 0.94 8.92
CA PRO A 75 -0.75 2.22 9.46
C PRO A 75 -1.84 3.28 9.31
N ARG A 76 -2.44 3.64 10.40
CA ARG A 76 -3.49 4.66 10.39
C ARG A 76 -2.95 6.08 10.37
N ALA A 77 -1.72 6.25 10.82
CA ALA A 77 -1.11 7.57 10.91
C ALA A 77 -0.87 8.22 9.55
N TYR A 78 -0.92 7.45 8.48
CA TYR A 78 -0.60 7.92 7.13
C TYR A 78 -1.84 8.15 6.27
N GLN A 79 -2.94 8.18 6.90
CA GLN A 79 -4.19 8.45 6.21
C GLN A 79 -4.37 9.91 5.88
#